data_932c336796ceb55b77b0569f2eb13728
#
_entry.id   932c336796ceb55b77b0569f2eb13728
#
_cell.length_a   1.000
_cell.length_b   1.000
_cell.length_c   1.000
_cell.angle_alpha   90.00
_cell.angle_beta   90.00
_cell.angle_gamma   90.00
#
_symmetry.space_group_name_H-M   'P 1'
#
loop_
_entity.id
_entity.type
_entity.pdbx_description
1 polymer ?
#
loop_
_entity_poly.entity_id
_entity_poly.type
_entity_poly.pdbx_seq_one_letter_code
_entity_poly.pdbx_strand_id
1 'polypeptide(L)'
;MHATVNVSDRDPPRSAFGAPPQGGVAGGPAEPAPRLLLGTELEAAELAPDSRAGVMPRAPALALLAAVLVLLPLGFSNNYLVEVAILIALNAIVCVGLNLLIGYAGQISLGHAAFYALGGYGSAIAATRWGWPVWISMPAAILAVGALAWVVGRPTLRLKGHTLAMATLGLGVIVSIVLVNEDRFTGGPDGMAVPPLVVFGRTLQGEPTWYAIVAVTLWLAVWLAGNLIDSPVGRTLRALHGSEVAAETLGIDSARWKLRVFVISALFAATAGALTAHYAGFITPAKASFLHSVELVIMVVFGGMASIWGAVIGAAVLTLLPQVLTVLKDYEMMVFGAVLVATMVFFPRGIVPTLVRLRTRPGRGQGRR
;
A
#
# COMPACT_ATOMS: atom_id res chain seq x y z
N MET A 1 61.98 21.83 -30.19
CA MET A 1 62.39 20.56 -30.82
C MET A 1 61.11 19.88 -31.26
N HIS A 2 60.74 20.07 -32.54
CA HIS A 2 59.56 19.56 -33.20
C HIS A 2 59.74 18.09 -33.58
N ALA A 3 58.74 17.26 -33.38
CA ALA A 3 58.64 16.03 -34.11
C ALA A 3 57.17 15.87 -34.55
N THR A 4 56.93 16.24 -35.78
CA THR A 4 55.73 15.95 -36.58
C THR A 4 55.76 14.49 -37.00
N VAL A 5 54.72 13.73 -36.68
CA VAL A 5 54.47 12.40 -37.23
C VAL A 5 53.37 12.49 -38.28
N ASN A 6 53.76 12.12 -39.48
CA ASN A 6 53.00 12.08 -40.72
C ASN A 6 52.03 10.92 -40.74
N VAL A 7 50.75 11.21 -41.00
CA VAL A 7 49.70 10.22 -41.26
C VAL A 7 49.44 10.23 -42.76
N SER A 8 49.91 9.22 -43.45
CA SER A 8 49.51 8.94 -44.83
C SER A 8 49.24 7.46 -45.01
N ASP A 9 48.13 7.21 -45.65
CA ASP A 9 47.73 6.01 -46.38
C ASP A 9 47.77 4.64 -45.72
N ARG A 10 46.57 4.15 -45.40
CA ARG A 10 46.21 2.74 -45.65
C ARG A 10 44.76 2.64 -46.00
N ASP A 11 44.51 2.40 -47.32
CA ASP A 11 43.24 1.92 -47.84
C ASP A 11 42.81 0.61 -47.19
N PRO A 12 41.51 0.42 -46.91
CA PRO A 12 40.99 -0.89 -46.50
C PRO A 12 40.86 -1.83 -47.71
N PRO A 13 41.17 -3.12 -47.53
CA PRO A 13 41.03 -4.09 -48.62
C PRO A 13 39.57 -4.36 -48.98
N ARG A 14 39.25 -4.19 -50.24
CA ARG A 14 38.02 -4.74 -50.86
C ARG A 14 38.16 -6.26 -50.92
N SER A 15 37.27 -6.98 -50.24
CA SER A 15 37.11 -8.40 -50.51
C SER A 15 35.67 -8.84 -50.40
N ALA A 16 35.12 -9.19 -51.52
CA ALA A 16 34.44 -10.40 -51.83
C ALA A 16 33.11 -10.66 -51.10
N PHE A 17 32.04 -10.06 -51.61
CA PHE A 17 30.70 -10.66 -51.49
C PHE A 17 30.67 -11.96 -52.32
N GLY A 18 30.80 -13.09 -51.63
CA GLY A 18 30.46 -14.41 -52.18
C GLY A 18 28.95 -14.57 -52.21
N ALA A 19 28.45 -15.01 -53.38
CA ALA A 19 27.04 -15.35 -53.57
C ALA A 19 26.58 -16.48 -52.62
N PRO A 20 25.31 -16.44 -52.11
CA PRO A 20 24.81 -17.52 -51.30
C PRO A 20 24.66 -18.83 -52.09
N PRO A 21 25.00 -19.98 -51.51
CA PRO A 21 24.81 -21.27 -52.13
C PRO A 21 23.29 -21.58 -52.23
N GLN A 22 22.84 -21.81 -53.47
CA GLN A 22 21.54 -22.45 -53.75
C GLN A 22 21.67 -23.95 -53.40
N GLY A 23 21.27 -24.30 -52.18
CA GLY A 23 21.13 -25.69 -51.75
C GLY A 23 19.71 -25.88 -51.25
N GLY A 24 18.88 -26.58 -52.04
CA GLY A 24 17.56 -27.02 -51.58
C GLY A 24 17.69 -27.92 -50.36
N VAL A 25 17.11 -27.50 -49.27
CA VAL A 25 16.93 -28.37 -48.10
C VAL A 25 15.50 -28.86 -48.11
N ALA A 26 15.36 -30.16 -48.33
CA ALA A 26 14.13 -30.90 -48.17
C ALA A 26 13.53 -30.65 -46.77
N GLY A 27 12.21 -30.37 -46.74
CA GLY A 27 11.47 -30.16 -45.54
C GLY A 27 11.51 -31.37 -44.61
N GLY A 28 12.37 -31.31 -43.61
CA GLY A 28 12.26 -32.14 -42.42
C GLY A 28 11.15 -31.56 -41.52
N PRO A 29 10.44 -32.38 -40.73
CA PRO A 29 9.42 -31.91 -39.83
C PRO A 29 10.07 -30.91 -38.81
N ALA A 30 9.42 -29.75 -38.67
CA ALA A 30 9.86 -28.72 -37.74
C ALA A 30 10.06 -29.33 -36.34
N GLU A 31 11.25 -29.20 -35.78
CA GLU A 31 11.51 -29.57 -34.43
C GLU A 31 10.52 -28.84 -33.50
N PRO A 32 9.81 -29.53 -32.59
CA PRO A 32 8.92 -28.86 -31.67
C PRO A 32 9.76 -27.97 -30.78
N ALA A 33 9.36 -26.68 -30.68
CA ALA A 33 9.98 -25.70 -29.80
C ALA A 33 10.23 -26.29 -28.41
N PRO A 34 11.37 -25.96 -27.77
CA PRO A 34 11.77 -26.63 -26.55
C PRO A 34 10.73 -26.44 -25.44
N ARG A 35 10.29 -27.56 -24.85
CA ARG A 35 9.28 -27.64 -23.76
C ARG A 35 9.57 -26.76 -22.53
N LEU A 36 10.75 -26.16 -22.47
CA LEU A 36 11.15 -25.21 -21.42
C LEU A 36 10.30 -23.94 -21.36
N LEU A 37 9.76 -23.47 -22.48
CA LEU A 37 8.91 -22.27 -22.53
C LEU A 37 7.51 -22.53 -21.97
N LEU A 38 6.99 -23.74 -22.13
CA LEU A 38 5.70 -24.14 -21.56
C LEU A 38 5.68 -24.20 -20.02
N GLY A 39 6.81 -24.53 -19.41
CA GLY A 39 6.95 -24.54 -17.95
C GLY A 39 6.88 -23.15 -17.34
N THR A 40 7.57 -22.18 -17.95
CA THR A 40 7.59 -20.79 -17.50
C THR A 40 6.27 -20.06 -17.75
N GLU A 41 5.55 -20.38 -18.83
CA GLU A 41 4.22 -19.82 -19.09
C GLU A 41 3.15 -20.39 -18.16
N LEU A 42 3.22 -21.67 -17.81
CA LEU A 42 2.34 -22.28 -16.84
C LEU A 42 2.60 -21.76 -15.41
N GLU A 43 3.87 -21.54 -15.06
CA GLU A 43 4.25 -20.97 -13.78
C GLU A 43 3.85 -19.47 -13.71
N ALA A 44 3.98 -18.71 -14.81
CA ALA A 44 3.50 -17.33 -14.89
C ALA A 44 1.96 -17.25 -14.87
N ALA A 45 1.26 -18.20 -15.49
CA ALA A 45 -0.20 -18.27 -15.43
C ALA A 45 -0.71 -18.70 -14.04
N GLU A 46 0.07 -19.51 -13.32
CA GLU A 46 -0.26 -19.92 -11.94
C GLU A 46 0.03 -18.81 -10.91
N LEU A 47 0.95 -17.90 -11.25
CA LEU A 47 1.26 -16.69 -10.47
C LEU A 47 0.31 -15.52 -10.77
N ALA A 48 -0.44 -15.57 -11.87
CA ALA A 48 -1.46 -14.56 -12.16
C ALA A 48 -2.51 -14.57 -11.02
N PRO A 49 -2.77 -13.46 -10.36
CA PRO A 49 -3.78 -13.42 -9.31
C PRO A 49 -5.13 -13.77 -9.93
N ASP A 50 -5.69 -14.89 -9.49
CA ASP A 50 -6.99 -15.39 -9.93
C ASP A 50 -8.07 -14.38 -9.51
N SER A 51 -8.32 -13.40 -10.37
CA SER A 51 -9.18 -12.24 -10.09
C SER A 51 -10.68 -12.60 -9.95
N ARG A 52 -11.01 -13.90 -10.06
CA ARG A 52 -12.39 -14.40 -10.01
C ARG A 52 -12.66 -15.42 -8.91
N ALA A 53 -11.65 -15.83 -8.13
CA ALA A 53 -11.84 -16.80 -7.08
C ALA A 53 -12.62 -16.21 -5.91
N GLY A 54 -13.94 -16.42 -5.87
CA GLY A 54 -14.74 -16.38 -4.66
C GLY A 54 -14.95 -15.03 -3.97
N VAL A 55 -14.82 -13.92 -4.69
CA VAL A 55 -15.17 -12.61 -4.12
C VAL A 55 -16.68 -12.47 -4.08
N MET A 56 -17.25 -12.33 -2.87
CA MET A 56 -18.66 -11.96 -2.70
C MET A 56 -18.99 -10.77 -3.60
N PRO A 57 -20.19 -10.73 -4.22
CA PRO A 57 -20.64 -9.54 -4.94
C PRO A 57 -20.46 -8.32 -4.01
N ARG A 58 -20.03 -7.19 -4.56
CA ARG A 58 -19.62 -6.01 -3.78
C ARG A 58 -20.66 -5.48 -2.83
N ALA A 59 -21.91 -5.39 -3.31
CA ALA A 59 -23.00 -4.83 -2.53
C ALA A 59 -23.22 -5.61 -1.20
N PRO A 60 -23.32 -6.94 -1.18
CA PRO A 60 -23.44 -7.66 0.09
C PRO A 60 -22.17 -7.62 0.95
N ALA A 61 -20.98 -7.52 0.36
CA ALA A 61 -19.73 -7.40 1.13
C ALA A 61 -19.62 -6.04 1.83
N LEU A 62 -20.00 -4.94 1.16
CA LEU A 62 -20.06 -3.60 1.76
C LEU A 62 -21.19 -3.50 2.79
N ALA A 63 -22.33 -4.15 2.54
CA ALA A 63 -23.42 -4.23 3.51
C ALA A 63 -23.01 -5.03 4.74
N LEU A 64 -22.28 -6.13 4.57
CA LEU A 64 -21.72 -6.91 5.66
C LEU A 64 -20.74 -6.08 6.50
N LEU A 65 -19.83 -5.34 5.85
CA LEU A 65 -18.93 -4.43 6.56
C LEU A 65 -19.72 -3.38 7.35
N ALA A 66 -20.70 -2.73 6.72
CA ALA A 66 -21.56 -1.76 7.41
C ALA A 66 -22.30 -2.39 8.59
N ALA A 67 -22.85 -3.59 8.43
CA ALA A 67 -23.49 -4.32 9.50
C ALA A 67 -22.53 -4.64 10.65
N VAL A 68 -21.33 -5.13 10.35
CA VAL A 68 -20.29 -5.39 11.36
C VAL A 68 -19.91 -4.10 12.09
N LEU A 69 -19.67 -3.00 11.38
CA LEU A 69 -19.31 -1.71 11.97
C LEU A 69 -20.44 -1.13 12.85
N VAL A 70 -21.70 -1.35 12.49
CA VAL A 70 -22.86 -0.87 13.29
C VAL A 70 -23.12 -1.78 14.50
N LEU A 71 -22.97 -3.10 14.34
CA LEU A 71 -23.28 -4.06 15.42
C LEU A 71 -22.16 -4.15 16.46
N LEU A 72 -20.90 -3.87 16.06
CA LEU A 72 -19.74 -4.02 16.94
C LEU A 72 -19.87 -3.18 18.23
N PRO A 73 -20.19 -1.86 18.21
CA PRO A 73 -20.34 -1.09 19.43
C PRO A 73 -21.55 -1.48 20.27
N LEU A 74 -22.59 -2.09 19.67
CA LEU A 74 -23.77 -2.57 20.40
C LEU A 74 -23.46 -3.84 21.21
N GLY A 75 -22.47 -4.63 20.79
CA GLY A 75 -22.03 -5.83 21.48
C GLY A 75 -21.02 -5.57 22.62
N PHE A 76 -20.41 -4.41 22.66
CA PHE A 76 -19.37 -4.09 23.63
C PHE A 76 -19.83 -3.01 24.61
N SER A 77 -19.99 -3.38 25.87
CA SER A 77 -20.25 -2.46 26.99
C SER A 77 -18.98 -1.81 27.54
N ASN A 78 -17.80 -2.15 27.01
CA ASN A 78 -16.50 -1.69 27.51
C ASN A 78 -15.87 -0.67 26.55
N ASN A 79 -15.59 0.55 27.02
CA ASN A 79 -14.97 1.62 26.26
C ASN A 79 -13.60 1.21 25.67
N TYR A 80 -12.84 0.37 26.37
CA TYR A 80 -11.55 -0.14 25.87
C TYR A 80 -11.68 -0.90 24.53
N LEU A 81 -12.71 -1.73 24.39
CA LEU A 81 -12.94 -2.47 23.13
C LEU A 81 -13.35 -1.53 21.99
N VAL A 82 -14.06 -0.45 22.28
CA VAL A 82 -14.40 0.58 21.32
C VAL A 82 -13.14 1.35 20.87
N GLU A 83 -12.25 1.68 21.80
CA GLU A 83 -10.95 2.29 21.50
C GLU A 83 -10.10 1.40 20.58
N VAL A 84 -9.98 0.11 20.89
CA VAL A 84 -9.26 -0.85 20.04
C VAL A 84 -9.90 -0.92 18.66
N ALA A 85 -11.23 -0.90 18.54
CA ALA A 85 -11.93 -0.90 17.27
C ALA A 85 -11.67 0.38 16.44
N ILE A 86 -11.55 1.54 17.09
CA ILE A 86 -11.14 2.79 16.44
C ILE A 86 -9.71 2.67 15.88
N LEU A 87 -8.77 2.16 16.67
CA LEU A 87 -7.38 1.95 16.22
C LEU A 87 -7.30 0.97 15.04
N ILE A 88 -8.05 -0.13 15.09
CA ILE A 88 -8.18 -1.08 13.98
C ILE A 88 -8.69 -0.37 12.73
N ALA A 89 -9.74 0.43 12.85
CA ALA A 89 -10.34 1.10 11.71
C ALA A 89 -9.41 2.17 11.10
N LEU A 90 -8.67 2.91 11.93
CA LEU A 90 -7.67 3.89 11.49
C LEU A 90 -6.52 3.21 10.72
N ASN A 91 -5.95 2.12 11.26
CA ASN A 91 -4.93 1.34 10.58
C ASN A 91 -5.47 0.70 9.29
N ALA A 92 -6.71 0.21 9.30
CA ALA A 92 -7.35 -0.36 8.11
C ALA A 92 -7.50 0.66 6.98
N ILE A 93 -7.80 1.95 7.27
CA ILE A 93 -7.85 3.01 6.26
C ILE A 93 -6.48 3.15 5.57
N VAL A 94 -5.39 3.21 6.34
CA VAL A 94 -4.03 3.29 5.78
C VAL A 94 -3.72 2.05 4.95
N CYS A 95 -3.99 0.85 5.50
CA CYS A 95 -3.71 -0.42 4.85
C CYS A 95 -4.49 -0.60 3.55
N VAL A 96 -5.74 -0.14 3.47
CA VAL A 96 -6.52 -0.13 2.22
C VAL A 96 -5.84 0.75 1.16
N GLY A 97 -5.42 1.97 1.53
CA GLY A 97 -4.67 2.85 0.63
C GLY A 97 -3.33 2.26 0.20
N LEU A 98 -2.56 1.72 1.15
CA LEU A 98 -1.26 1.11 0.89
C LEU A 98 -1.37 -0.16 0.04
N ASN A 99 -2.45 -0.94 0.21
CA ASN A 99 -2.71 -2.13 -0.61
C ASN A 99 -3.04 -1.78 -2.07
N LEU A 100 -3.65 -0.62 -2.36
CA LEU A 100 -3.79 -0.14 -3.74
C LEU A 100 -2.41 0.04 -4.39
N LEU A 101 -1.44 0.52 -3.63
CA LEU A 101 -0.09 0.78 -4.12
C LEU A 101 0.74 -0.52 -4.22
N ILE A 102 0.83 -1.30 -3.14
CA ILE A 102 1.64 -2.52 -3.10
C ILE A 102 0.97 -3.65 -3.87
N GLY A 103 -0.31 -3.90 -3.59
CA GLY A 103 -1.04 -5.07 -4.10
C GLY A 103 -1.44 -4.94 -5.57
N TYR A 104 -1.92 -3.76 -5.99
CA TYR A 104 -2.43 -3.58 -7.35
C TYR A 104 -1.44 -2.90 -8.30
N ALA A 105 -0.60 -1.98 -7.81
CA ALA A 105 0.40 -1.32 -8.66
C ALA A 105 1.81 -1.92 -8.54
N GLY A 106 2.02 -2.89 -7.64
CA GLY A 106 3.31 -3.57 -7.46
C GLY A 106 4.42 -2.67 -6.91
N GLN A 107 4.07 -1.58 -6.19
CA GLN A 107 5.01 -0.59 -5.70
C GLN A 107 5.19 -0.69 -4.19
N ILE A 108 6.34 -1.12 -3.74
CA ILE A 108 6.68 -1.15 -2.32
C ILE A 108 7.04 0.26 -1.87
N SER A 109 6.34 0.78 -0.86
CA SER A 109 6.63 2.07 -0.25
C SER A 109 6.80 1.92 1.26
N LEU A 110 7.96 2.38 1.74
CA LEU A 110 8.34 2.38 3.16
C LEU A 110 8.24 3.77 3.81
N GLY A 111 7.58 4.71 3.14
CA GLY A 111 7.41 6.10 3.61
C GLY A 111 5.97 6.47 3.98
N HIS A 112 5.04 5.52 4.09
CA HIS A 112 3.63 5.84 4.31
C HIS A 112 3.35 6.40 5.71
N ALA A 113 4.15 6.05 6.72
CA ALA A 113 4.07 6.66 8.04
C ALA A 113 4.37 8.18 8.01
N ALA A 114 5.21 8.63 7.07
CA ALA A 114 5.44 10.07 6.88
C ALA A 114 4.17 10.79 6.40
N PHE A 115 3.45 10.24 5.42
CA PHE A 115 2.19 10.84 4.95
C PHE A 115 1.11 10.81 6.03
N TYR A 116 1.07 9.74 6.82
CA TYR A 116 0.21 9.64 7.99
C TYR A 116 0.53 10.74 9.01
N ALA A 117 1.79 10.87 9.41
CA ALA A 117 2.21 11.90 10.36
C ALA A 117 1.99 13.32 9.83
N LEU A 118 2.33 13.58 8.55
CA LEU A 118 2.10 14.88 7.91
C LEU A 118 0.62 15.25 7.85
N GLY A 119 -0.29 14.29 7.66
CA GLY A 119 -1.73 14.51 7.74
C GLY A 119 -2.16 14.96 9.14
N GLY A 120 -1.67 14.26 10.16
CA GLY A 120 -1.95 14.59 11.57
C GLY A 120 -1.35 15.92 11.98
N TYR A 121 -0.04 16.12 11.79
CA TYR A 121 0.63 17.37 12.11
C TYR A 121 0.10 18.57 11.31
N GLY A 122 -0.14 18.40 10.01
CA GLY A 122 -0.68 19.46 9.18
C GLY A 122 -2.03 19.96 9.67
N SER A 123 -2.94 19.04 10.03
CA SER A 123 -4.23 19.38 10.62
C SER A 123 -4.08 20.00 12.01
N ALA A 124 -3.21 19.44 12.86
CA ALA A 124 -2.96 19.94 14.21
C ALA A 124 -2.38 21.37 14.19
N ILE A 125 -1.36 21.62 13.37
CA ILE A 125 -0.72 22.95 13.23
C ILE A 125 -1.72 23.96 12.72
N ALA A 126 -2.50 23.63 11.69
CA ALA A 126 -3.51 24.54 11.13
C ALA A 126 -4.58 24.90 12.18
N ALA A 127 -5.00 23.95 12.98
CA ALA A 127 -5.99 24.17 14.01
C ALA A 127 -5.44 24.95 15.22
N THR A 128 -4.20 24.62 15.68
CA THR A 128 -3.62 25.25 16.90
C THR A 128 -2.97 26.60 16.63
N ARG A 129 -2.22 26.73 15.52
CA ARG A 129 -1.42 27.93 15.24
C ARG A 129 -2.18 28.98 14.44
N TRP A 130 -2.99 28.53 13.48
CA TRP A 130 -3.75 29.43 12.61
C TRP A 130 -5.21 29.60 13.04
N GLY A 131 -5.63 28.89 14.09
CA GLY A 131 -6.99 28.96 14.61
C GLY A 131 -8.06 28.46 13.63
N TRP A 132 -7.67 27.65 12.65
CA TRP A 132 -8.62 27.12 11.69
C TRP A 132 -9.55 26.10 12.36
N PRO A 133 -10.85 26.16 12.09
CA PRO A 133 -11.74 25.12 12.57
C PRO A 133 -11.33 23.75 12.01
N VAL A 134 -11.41 22.73 12.86
CA VAL A 134 -10.89 21.39 12.54
C VAL A 134 -11.49 20.80 11.26
N TRP A 135 -12.76 21.08 10.98
CA TRP A 135 -13.44 20.62 9.76
C TRP A 135 -12.89 21.26 8.47
N ILE A 136 -12.10 22.36 8.56
CA ILE A 136 -11.35 22.94 7.44
C ILE A 136 -9.90 22.46 7.48
N SER A 137 -9.27 22.41 8.67
CA SER A 137 -7.85 22.07 8.82
C SER A 137 -7.55 20.64 8.37
N MET A 138 -8.46 19.68 8.66
CA MET A 138 -8.28 18.29 8.23
C MET A 138 -8.28 18.13 6.69
N PRO A 139 -9.31 18.57 5.94
CA PRO A 139 -9.27 18.48 4.48
C PRO A 139 -8.10 19.24 3.86
N ALA A 140 -7.78 20.42 4.40
CA ALA A 140 -6.66 21.23 3.92
C ALA A 140 -5.32 20.49 4.09
N ALA A 141 -5.08 19.86 5.25
CA ALA A 141 -3.90 19.06 5.50
C ALA A 141 -3.83 17.83 4.58
N ILE A 142 -4.95 17.12 4.39
CA ILE A 142 -5.03 15.96 3.50
C ILE A 142 -4.68 16.37 2.06
N LEU A 143 -5.25 17.47 1.57
CA LEU A 143 -4.95 17.98 0.23
C LEU A 143 -3.50 18.46 0.09
N ALA A 144 -2.94 19.11 1.11
CA ALA A 144 -1.54 19.52 1.14
C ALA A 144 -0.60 18.30 1.07
N VAL A 145 -0.91 17.24 1.82
CA VAL A 145 -0.16 15.96 1.74
C VAL A 145 -0.31 15.33 0.36
N GLY A 146 -1.49 15.35 -0.24
CA GLY A 146 -1.70 14.88 -1.61
C GLY A 146 -0.87 15.66 -2.63
N ALA A 147 -0.80 16.99 -2.50
CA ALA A 147 0.05 17.85 -3.33
C ALA A 147 1.55 17.54 -3.13
N LEU A 148 1.98 17.35 -1.88
CA LEU A 148 3.35 16.96 -1.56
C LEU A 148 3.67 15.58 -2.16
N ALA A 149 2.78 14.60 -2.00
CA ALA A 149 2.93 13.28 -2.59
C ALA A 149 3.03 13.33 -4.12
N TRP A 150 2.29 14.23 -4.77
CA TRP A 150 2.37 14.43 -6.21
C TRP A 150 3.72 15.05 -6.64
N VAL A 151 4.22 16.05 -5.90
CA VAL A 151 5.52 16.70 -6.18
C VAL A 151 6.67 15.70 -5.99
N VAL A 152 6.70 15.02 -4.84
CA VAL A 152 7.76 14.06 -4.51
C VAL A 152 7.62 12.78 -5.34
N GLY A 153 6.41 12.33 -5.60
CA GLY A 153 6.15 11.14 -6.40
C GLY A 153 6.65 11.24 -7.84
N ARG A 154 6.62 12.43 -8.46
CA ARG A 154 7.09 12.63 -9.84
C ARG A 154 8.54 12.15 -10.09
N PRO A 155 9.53 12.59 -9.33
CA PRO A 155 10.90 12.10 -9.49
C PRO A 155 11.08 10.68 -8.95
N THR A 156 10.43 10.35 -7.82
CA THR A 156 10.62 9.08 -7.12
C THR A 156 10.09 7.90 -7.91
N LEU A 157 8.94 8.04 -8.58
CA LEU A 157 8.30 6.96 -9.34
C LEU A 157 8.92 6.67 -10.72
N ARG A 158 9.96 7.40 -11.09
CA ARG A 158 10.86 7.02 -12.20
C ARG A 158 11.82 5.90 -11.81
N LEU A 159 12.01 5.71 -10.50
CA LEU A 159 12.80 4.61 -9.95
C LEU A 159 11.98 3.32 -9.97
N LYS A 160 12.64 2.17 -10.11
CA LYS A 160 11.99 0.84 -10.20
C LYS A 160 12.47 -0.05 -9.06
N GLY A 161 11.61 -0.97 -8.62
CA GLY A 161 11.95 -2.01 -7.67
C GLY A 161 12.50 -1.47 -6.32
N HIS A 162 13.65 -1.98 -5.90
CA HIS A 162 14.25 -1.64 -4.60
C HIS A 162 14.64 -0.16 -4.46
N THR A 163 15.03 0.50 -5.55
CA THR A 163 15.40 1.92 -5.50
C THR A 163 14.22 2.82 -5.16
N LEU A 164 13.01 2.45 -5.59
CA LEU A 164 11.79 3.15 -5.20
C LEU A 164 11.52 3.00 -3.69
N ALA A 165 11.65 1.78 -3.16
CA ALA A 165 11.46 1.54 -1.73
C ALA A 165 12.47 2.32 -0.87
N MET A 166 13.75 2.38 -1.29
CA MET A 166 14.78 3.18 -0.63
C MET A 166 14.48 4.69 -0.70
N ALA A 167 13.99 5.19 -1.83
CA ALA A 167 13.64 6.61 -1.98
C ALA A 167 12.46 7.01 -1.09
N THR A 168 11.43 6.16 -1.00
CA THR A 168 10.29 6.42 -0.10
C THR A 168 10.66 6.28 1.36
N LEU A 169 11.58 5.36 1.71
CA LEU A 169 12.17 5.28 3.04
C LEU A 169 12.94 6.56 3.37
N GLY A 170 13.81 7.02 2.46
CA GLY A 170 14.55 8.28 2.65
C GLY A 170 13.62 9.46 2.89
N LEU A 171 12.51 9.56 2.15
CA LEU A 171 11.47 10.56 2.40
C LEU A 171 10.89 10.42 3.82
N GLY A 172 10.59 9.19 4.26
CA GLY A 172 10.09 8.92 5.61
C GLY A 172 11.05 9.40 6.69
N VAL A 173 12.33 9.10 6.53
CA VAL A 173 13.39 9.54 7.45
C VAL A 173 13.53 11.06 7.46
N ILE A 174 13.53 11.71 6.29
CA ILE A 174 13.60 13.19 6.21
C ILE A 174 12.42 13.82 6.95
N VAL A 175 11.20 13.35 6.71
CA VAL A 175 10.00 13.87 7.42
C VAL A 175 10.12 13.64 8.92
N SER A 176 10.55 12.47 9.36
CA SER A 176 10.75 12.17 10.79
C SER A 176 11.76 13.12 11.43
N ILE A 177 12.91 13.35 10.76
CA ILE A 177 13.95 14.28 11.24
C ILE A 177 13.39 15.70 11.31
N VAL A 178 12.67 16.15 10.29
CA VAL A 178 12.07 17.50 10.30
C VAL A 178 11.07 17.65 11.45
N LEU A 179 10.20 16.67 11.67
CA LEU A 179 9.22 16.70 12.76
C LEU A 179 9.87 16.71 14.15
N VAL A 180 11.01 16.05 14.34
CA VAL A 180 11.75 16.00 15.60
C VAL A 180 12.53 17.29 15.86
N ASN A 181 13.09 17.92 14.80
CA ASN A 181 13.97 19.08 14.97
C ASN A 181 13.26 20.43 14.89
N GLU A 182 11.99 20.46 14.42
CA GLU A 182 11.23 21.69 14.26
C GLU A 182 10.36 21.96 15.49
N ASP A 183 10.98 22.31 16.63
CA ASP A 183 10.29 22.53 17.92
C ASP A 183 9.20 23.59 17.84
N ARG A 184 9.43 24.63 17.04
CA ARG A 184 8.55 25.78 16.97
C ARG A 184 7.15 25.45 16.42
N PHE A 185 7.04 24.51 15.49
CA PHE A 185 5.76 24.17 14.83
C PHE A 185 5.21 22.84 15.32
N THR A 186 6.04 21.84 15.54
CA THR A 186 5.64 20.46 15.85
C THR A 186 5.70 20.13 17.35
N GLY A 187 6.37 21.00 18.14
CA GLY A 187 6.67 20.69 19.52
C GLY A 187 7.89 19.76 19.70
N GLY A 188 8.64 19.51 18.60
CA GLY A 188 9.85 18.70 18.64
C GLY A 188 9.62 17.24 19.07
N PRO A 189 10.57 16.63 19.78
CA PRO A 189 10.48 15.25 20.23
C PRO A 189 9.26 14.95 21.09
N ASP A 190 8.82 15.94 21.89
CA ASP A 190 7.69 15.80 22.81
C ASP A 190 6.33 15.78 22.10
N GLY A 191 6.29 16.30 20.85
CA GLY A 191 5.04 16.40 20.09
C GLY A 191 4.17 17.58 20.50
N MET A 192 2.91 17.59 20.08
CA MET A 192 2.00 18.70 20.33
C MET A 192 0.59 18.26 20.70
N ALA A 193 -0.07 19.05 21.54
CA ALA A 193 -1.49 18.89 21.83
C ALA A 193 -2.33 19.32 20.61
N VAL A 194 -3.41 18.59 20.38
CA VAL A 194 -4.31 18.78 19.25
C VAL A 194 -5.69 19.22 19.78
N PRO A 195 -6.28 20.29 19.27
CA PRO A 195 -7.57 20.74 19.73
C PRO A 195 -8.68 19.73 19.39
N PRO A 196 -9.71 19.63 20.24
CA PRO A 196 -10.83 18.74 20.00
C PRO A 196 -11.60 19.16 18.75
N LEU A 197 -12.25 18.19 18.11
CA LEU A 197 -13.09 18.45 16.94
C LEU A 197 -14.36 19.18 17.37
N VAL A 198 -14.49 20.45 16.97
CA VAL A 198 -15.68 21.27 17.18
C VAL A 198 -16.43 21.42 15.87
N VAL A 199 -17.67 20.95 15.81
CA VAL A 199 -18.55 21.08 14.64
C VAL A 199 -19.80 21.83 15.05
N PHE A 200 -20.08 22.96 14.40
CA PHE A 200 -21.23 23.84 14.71
C PHE A 200 -21.36 24.22 16.20
N GLY A 201 -20.23 24.49 16.87
CA GLY A 201 -20.21 24.90 18.27
C GLY A 201 -20.38 23.78 19.29
N ARG A 202 -20.49 22.52 18.84
CA ARG A 202 -20.50 21.33 19.72
C ARG A 202 -19.16 20.62 19.62
N THR A 203 -18.52 20.40 20.76
CA THR A 203 -17.33 19.54 20.83
C THR A 203 -17.76 18.09 20.67
N LEU A 204 -17.24 17.45 19.65
CA LEU A 204 -17.44 16.01 19.45
C LEU A 204 -16.48 15.28 20.40
N GLN A 205 -17.03 14.76 21.49
CA GLN A 205 -16.31 14.02 22.52
C GLN A 205 -16.98 12.65 22.74
N GLY A 206 -16.19 11.72 23.26
CA GLY A 206 -16.65 10.36 23.59
C GLY A 206 -16.34 9.33 22.51
N GLU A 207 -15.97 8.14 22.98
CA GLU A 207 -15.60 6.99 22.16
C GLU A 207 -16.66 6.63 21.08
N PRO A 208 -17.99 6.62 21.40
CA PRO A 208 -18.98 6.25 20.38
C PRO A 208 -19.05 7.22 19.20
N THR A 209 -18.84 8.52 19.46
CA THR A 209 -18.86 9.54 18.39
C THR A 209 -17.65 9.39 17.45
N TRP A 210 -16.46 9.23 18.03
CA TRP A 210 -15.24 8.99 17.27
C TRP A 210 -15.29 7.68 16.50
N TYR A 211 -15.81 6.62 17.15
CA TYR A 211 -16.05 5.35 16.48
C TYR A 211 -16.92 5.52 15.23
N ALA A 212 -18.04 6.23 15.35
CA ALA A 212 -18.94 6.45 14.20
C ALA A 212 -18.23 7.21 13.06
N ILE A 213 -17.45 8.26 13.36
CA ILE A 213 -16.70 9.03 12.37
C ILE A 213 -15.68 8.14 11.65
N VAL A 214 -14.90 7.37 12.40
CA VAL A 214 -13.84 6.52 11.85
C VAL A 214 -14.44 5.33 11.08
N ALA A 215 -15.52 4.73 11.58
CA ALA A 215 -16.24 3.65 10.92
C ALA A 215 -16.83 4.08 9.56
N VAL A 216 -17.47 5.25 9.51
CA VAL A 216 -17.97 5.83 8.24
C VAL A 216 -16.81 6.11 7.29
N THR A 217 -15.69 6.64 7.80
CA THR A 217 -14.51 6.91 6.97
C THR A 217 -13.89 5.62 6.43
N LEU A 218 -13.80 4.55 7.25
CA LEU A 218 -13.34 3.24 6.80
C LEU A 218 -14.27 2.66 5.73
N TRP A 219 -15.58 2.71 5.95
CA TRP A 219 -16.55 2.22 4.98
C TRP A 219 -16.42 2.96 3.65
N LEU A 220 -16.30 4.30 3.69
CA LEU A 220 -16.06 5.13 2.51
C LEU A 220 -14.73 4.80 1.82
N ALA A 221 -13.68 4.57 2.61
CA ALA A 221 -12.35 4.18 2.12
C ALA A 221 -12.42 2.85 1.35
N VAL A 222 -13.06 1.82 1.91
CA VAL A 222 -13.25 0.52 1.27
C VAL A 222 -14.12 0.64 0.01
N TRP A 223 -15.18 1.46 0.05
CA TRP A 223 -16.05 1.72 -1.09
C TRP A 223 -15.30 2.42 -2.24
N LEU A 224 -14.53 3.48 -1.93
CA LEU A 224 -13.72 4.20 -2.93
C LEU A 224 -12.64 3.30 -3.53
N ALA A 225 -11.89 2.57 -2.70
CA ALA A 225 -10.86 1.64 -3.16
C ALA A 225 -11.46 0.55 -4.05
N GLY A 226 -12.60 0.01 -3.64
CA GLY A 226 -13.31 -0.95 -4.44
C GLY A 226 -13.72 -0.39 -5.80
N ASN A 227 -14.35 0.79 -5.88
CA ASN A 227 -14.72 1.43 -7.13
C ASN A 227 -13.51 1.69 -8.04
N LEU A 228 -12.38 2.08 -7.44
CA LEU A 228 -11.13 2.29 -8.18
C LEU A 228 -10.63 1.00 -8.83
N ILE A 229 -10.67 -0.13 -8.11
CA ILE A 229 -10.16 -1.42 -8.58
C ILE A 229 -11.01 -2.00 -9.71
N ASP A 230 -12.34 -1.80 -9.71
CA ASP A 230 -13.21 -2.32 -10.78
C ASP A 230 -13.35 -1.35 -11.95
N SER A 231 -12.83 -0.13 -11.82
CA SER A 231 -12.78 0.86 -12.89
C SER A 231 -11.74 0.49 -13.97
N PRO A 232 -11.72 1.20 -15.10
CA PRO A 232 -10.62 1.08 -16.07
C PRO A 232 -9.23 1.28 -15.43
N VAL A 233 -9.15 2.14 -14.40
CA VAL A 233 -7.92 2.38 -13.62
C VAL A 233 -7.39 1.09 -13.00
N GLY A 234 -8.24 0.33 -12.34
CA GLY A 234 -7.83 -0.93 -11.70
C GLY A 234 -7.38 -1.99 -12.72
N ARG A 235 -7.95 -2.00 -13.92
CA ARG A 235 -7.47 -2.88 -15.02
C ARG A 235 -6.07 -2.49 -15.47
N THR A 236 -5.82 -1.19 -15.63
CA THR A 236 -4.49 -0.66 -15.97
C THR A 236 -3.46 -0.99 -14.90
N LEU A 237 -3.82 -0.86 -13.62
CA LEU A 237 -2.91 -1.19 -12.52
C LEU A 237 -2.54 -2.67 -12.49
N ARG A 238 -3.50 -3.57 -12.71
CA ARG A 238 -3.22 -5.01 -12.80
C ARG A 238 -2.32 -5.36 -14.00
N ALA A 239 -2.51 -4.69 -15.14
CA ALA A 239 -1.62 -4.85 -16.29
C ALA A 239 -0.19 -4.40 -15.95
N LEU A 240 -0.02 -3.25 -15.27
CA LEU A 240 1.28 -2.74 -14.82
C LEU A 240 1.94 -3.68 -13.79
N HIS A 241 1.16 -4.24 -12.87
CA HIS A 241 1.65 -5.21 -11.89
C HIS A 241 2.19 -6.49 -12.54
N GLY A 242 1.51 -6.98 -13.59
CA GLY A 242 1.92 -8.18 -14.32
C GLY A 242 3.22 -7.99 -15.12
N SER A 243 3.29 -6.95 -15.94
CA SER A 243 4.49 -6.57 -16.70
C SER A 243 4.44 -5.10 -17.10
N GLU A 244 5.33 -4.31 -16.54
CA GLU A 244 5.46 -2.89 -16.87
C GLU A 244 5.84 -2.68 -18.33
N VAL A 245 6.78 -3.50 -18.84
CA VAL A 245 7.24 -3.43 -20.22
C VAL A 245 6.11 -3.76 -21.21
N ALA A 246 5.34 -4.82 -20.94
CA ALA A 246 4.20 -5.18 -21.79
C ALA A 246 3.09 -4.12 -21.75
N ALA A 247 2.84 -3.49 -20.63
CA ALA A 247 1.87 -2.42 -20.51
C ALA A 247 2.30 -1.16 -21.30
N GLU A 248 3.60 -0.82 -21.27
CA GLU A 248 4.16 0.30 -22.02
C GLU A 248 4.09 0.08 -23.53
N THR A 249 4.30 -1.15 -24.03
CA THR A 249 4.13 -1.47 -25.46
C THR A 249 2.69 -1.30 -25.95
N LEU A 250 1.70 -1.42 -25.05
CA LEU A 250 0.29 -1.14 -25.32
C LEU A 250 -0.08 0.35 -25.16
N GLY A 251 0.91 1.24 -24.97
CA GLY A 251 0.71 2.69 -24.85
C GLY A 251 0.28 3.15 -23.44
N ILE A 252 0.42 2.33 -22.41
CA ILE A 252 0.11 2.71 -21.04
C ILE A 252 1.30 3.47 -20.44
N ASP A 253 1.09 4.74 -20.07
CA ASP A 253 2.09 5.54 -19.35
C ASP A 253 2.20 5.06 -17.89
N SER A 254 3.16 4.17 -17.63
CA SER A 254 3.37 3.54 -16.33
C SER A 254 3.64 4.58 -15.22
N ALA A 255 4.46 5.59 -15.50
CA ALA A 255 4.82 6.62 -14.52
C ALA A 255 3.62 7.44 -14.06
N ARG A 256 2.72 7.82 -14.97
CA ARG A 256 1.51 8.59 -14.63
C ARG A 256 0.52 7.78 -13.78
N TRP A 257 0.33 6.50 -14.11
CA TRP A 257 -0.60 5.65 -13.35
C TRP A 257 -0.07 5.32 -11.97
N LYS A 258 1.21 5.04 -11.87
CA LYS A 258 1.90 4.85 -10.60
C LYS A 258 1.78 6.09 -9.71
N LEU A 259 2.01 7.28 -10.27
CA LEU A 259 1.87 8.55 -9.55
C LEU A 259 0.46 8.77 -9.00
N ARG A 260 -0.56 8.52 -9.81
CA ARG A 260 -1.96 8.66 -9.37
C ARG A 260 -2.27 7.79 -8.16
N VAL A 261 -1.87 6.51 -8.22
CA VAL A 261 -2.12 5.57 -7.11
C VAL A 261 -1.31 5.92 -5.88
N PHE A 262 -0.07 6.37 -6.05
CA PHE A 262 0.77 6.84 -4.96
C PHE A 262 0.13 8.02 -4.21
N VAL A 263 -0.39 9.01 -4.95
CA VAL A 263 -1.10 10.15 -4.35
C VAL A 263 -2.38 9.70 -3.64
N ILE A 264 -3.16 8.81 -4.26
CA ILE A 264 -4.38 8.27 -3.62
C ILE A 264 -4.01 7.55 -2.32
N SER A 265 -2.99 6.69 -2.32
CA SER A 265 -2.53 5.99 -1.13
C SER A 265 -2.05 6.95 -0.03
N ALA A 266 -1.33 8.01 -0.39
CA ALA A 266 -0.91 9.06 0.53
C ALA A 266 -2.10 9.84 1.13
N LEU A 267 -3.17 10.09 0.35
CA LEU A 267 -4.40 10.71 0.85
C LEU A 267 -5.10 9.83 1.90
N PHE A 268 -5.15 8.51 1.71
CA PHE A 268 -5.68 7.59 2.71
C PHE A 268 -4.86 7.63 4.00
N ALA A 269 -3.52 7.61 3.88
CA ALA A 269 -2.63 7.71 5.04
C ALA A 269 -2.80 9.04 5.78
N ALA A 270 -2.86 10.16 5.05
CA ALA A 270 -3.06 11.49 5.63
C ALA A 270 -4.43 11.61 6.32
N THR A 271 -5.49 11.01 5.75
CA THR A 271 -6.82 10.99 6.35
C THR A 271 -6.82 10.26 7.69
N ALA A 272 -6.23 9.08 7.74
CA ALA A 272 -6.11 8.32 8.99
C ALA A 272 -5.24 9.07 10.02
N GLY A 273 -4.13 9.68 9.59
CA GLY A 273 -3.26 10.46 10.47
C GLY A 273 -3.95 11.68 11.06
N ALA A 274 -4.71 12.43 10.25
CA ALA A 274 -5.48 13.57 10.72
C ALA A 274 -6.56 13.15 11.73
N LEU A 275 -7.31 12.07 11.44
CA LEU A 275 -8.29 11.52 12.37
C LEU A 275 -7.65 11.06 13.68
N THR A 276 -6.51 10.38 13.61
CA THR A 276 -5.80 9.91 14.80
C THR A 276 -5.33 11.06 15.68
N ALA A 277 -4.79 12.13 15.10
CA ALA A 277 -4.32 13.29 15.84
C ALA A 277 -5.44 13.95 16.65
N HIS A 278 -6.60 14.14 16.05
CA HIS A 278 -7.75 14.75 16.73
C HIS A 278 -8.47 13.79 17.67
N TYR A 279 -8.45 12.48 17.38
CA TYR A 279 -8.97 11.45 18.29
C TYR A 279 -8.14 11.35 19.58
N ALA A 280 -6.82 11.22 19.43
CA ALA A 280 -5.93 11.09 20.55
C ALA A 280 -5.74 12.41 21.33
N GLY A 281 -6.09 13.56 20.73
CA GLY A 281 -5.85 14.89 21.31
C GLY A 281 -4.36 15.25 21.43
N PHE A 282 -3.49 14.41 20.87
CA PHE A 282 -2.03 14.56 20.93
C PHE A 282 -1.36 13.83 19.75
N ILE A 283 -0.24 14.37 19.25
CA ILE A 283 0.53 13.74 18.19
C ILE A 283 2.03 13.84 18.48
N THR A 284 2.76 12.74 18.24
CA THR A 284 4.21 12.65 18.40
C THR A 284 4.91 12.33 17.08
N PRO A 285 6.19 12.72 16.89
CA PRO A 285 6.98 12.37 15.72
C PRO A 285 7.19 10.86 15.53
N ALA A 286 7.03 10.07 16.59
CA ALA A 286 7.13 8.60 16.53
C ALA A 286 6.18 7.99 15.50
N LYS A 287 5.05 8.66 15.19
CA LYS A 287 4.11 8.24 14.14
C LYS A 287 4.68 8.35 12.71
N ALA A 288 5.77 9.10 12.51
CA ALA A 288 6.51 9.17 11.24
C ALA A 288 7.66 8.16 11.14
N SER A 289 7.85 7.30 12.15
CA SER A 289 9.00 6.40 12.22
C SER A 289 9.02 5.37 11.10
N PHE A 290 10.22 4.93 10.75
CA PHE A 290 10.42 3.81 9.82
C PHE A 290 9.73 2.54 10.30
N LEU A 291 9.81 2.26 11.61
CA LEU A 291 9.20 1.08 12.21
C LEU A 291 7.67 1.06 11.98
N HIS A 292 7.01 2.20 12.14
CA HIS A 292 5.58 2.32 11.87
C HIS A 292 5.25 2.12 10.37
N SER A 293 6.11 2.59 9.46
CA SER A 293 5.95 2.28 8.02
C SER A 293 6.05 0.79 7.73
N VAL A 294 7.01 0.10 8.36
CA VAL A 294 7.18 -1.35 8.20
C VAL A 294 5.98 -2.10 8.76
N GLU A 295 5.48 -1.71 9.93
CA GLU A 295 4.30 -2.29 10.54
C GLU A 295 3.07 -2.23 9.61
N LEU A 296 2.82 -1.07 8.98
CA LEU A 296 1.75 -0.89 8.01
C LEU A 296 1.91 -1.81 6.78
N VAL A 297 3.13 -1.95 6.27
CA VAL A 297 3.43 -2.87 5.15
C VAL A 297 3.18 -4.32 5.57
N ILE A 298 3.61 -4.70 6.77
CA ILE A 298 3.39 -6.05 7.29
C ILE A 298 1.88 -6.33 7.42
N MET A 299 1.07 -5.39 7.90
CA MET A 299 -0.39 -5.54 7.97
C MET A 299 -1.01 -5.84 6.60
N VAL A 300 -0.54 -5.17 5.54
CA VAL A 300 -1.02 -5.39 4.17
C VAL A 300 -0.59 -6.76 3.63
N VAL A 301 0.67 -7.14 3.83
CA VAL A 301 1.22 -8.42 3.35
C VAL A 301 0.58 -9.59 4.09
N PHE A 302 0.45 -9.49 5.41
CA PHE A 302 -0.20 -10.47 6.27
C PHE A 302 -1.65 -10.72 5.88
N GLY A 303 -2.40 -9.65 5.66
CA GLY A 303 -3.80 -9.75 5.23
C GLY A 303 -3.97 -10.34 3.83
N GLY A 304 -3.03 -10.04 2.94
CA GLY A 304 -2.98 -10.50 1.56
C GLY A 304 -2.98 -9.35 0.56
N MET A 305 -1.89 -9.27 -0.20
CA MET A 305 -1.73 -8.29 -1.28
C MET A 305 -2.83 -8.45 -2.34
N ALA A 306 -3.20 -7.32 -2.98
CA ALA A 306 -4.26 -7.25 -3.98
C ALA A 306 -5.67 -7.69 -3.50
N SER A 307 -5.90 -7.67 -2.17
CA SER A 307 -7.20 -7.92 -1.56
C SER A 307 -7.58 -6.81 -0.59
N ILE A 308 -8.63 -6.02 -0.90
CA ILE A 308 -9.10 -4.96 0.02
C ILE A 308 -9.50 -5.56 1.37
N TRP A 309 -10.23 -6.68 1.34
CA TRP A 309 -10.65 -7.38 2.54
C TRP A 309 -9.46 -7.94 3.32
N GLY A 310 -8.41 -8.37 2.58
CA GLY A 310 -7.15 -8.76 3.18
C GLY A 310 -6.53 -7.62 3.97
N ALA A 311 -6.45 -6.42 3.41
CA ALA A 311 -5.89 -5.25 4.09
C ALA A 311 -6.66 -4.90 5.38
N VAL A 312 -8.00 -4.95 5.35
CA VAL A 312 -8.84 -4.70 6.54
C VAL A 312 -8.63 -5.77 7.61
N ILE A 313 -8.62 -7.05 7.22
CA ILE A 313 -8.42 -8.17 8.17
C ILE A 313 -6.99 -8.17 8.71
N GLY A 314 -5.98 -7.89 7.87
CA GLY A 314 -4.59 -7.79 8.31
C GLY A 314 -4.39 -6.67 9.32
N ALA A 315 -4.95 -5.49 9.08
CA ALA A 315 -4.96 -4.40 10.03
C ALA A 315 -5.66 -4.79 11.34
N ALA A 316 -6.84 -5.45 11.25
CA ALA A 316 -7.58 -5.88 12.44
C ALA A 316 -6.78 -6.86 13.29
N VAL A 317 -6.23 -7.91 12.68
CA VAL A 317 -5.50 -8.95 13.40
C VAL A 317 -4.21 -8.39 14.03
N LEU A 318 -3.41 -7.64 13.28
CA LEU A 318 -2.13 -7.14 13.77
C LEU A 318 -2.28 -5.97 14.75
N THR A 319 -3.36 -5.19 14.69
CA THR A 319 -3.66 -4.18 15.71
C THR A 319 -4.20 -4.82 17.00
N LEU A 320 -4.98 -5.91 16.88
CA LEU A 320 -5.54 -6.61 18.02
C LEU A 320 -4.48 -7.48 18.73
N LEU A 321 -3.52 -8.02 17.99
CA LEU A 321 -2.54 -8.97 18.50
C LEU A 321 -1.75 -8.43 19.71
N PRO A 322 -1.13 -7.24 19.69
CA PRO A 322 -0.46 -6.66 20.86
C PRO A 322 -1.41 -6.50 22.05
N GLN A 323 -2.65 -6.08 21.81
CA GLN A 323 -3.65 -5.87 22.87
C GLN A 323 -4.00 -7.18 23.62
N VAL A 324 -4.05 -8.29 22.89
CA VAL A 324 -4.27 -9.62 23.50
C VAL A 324 -3.00 -10.12 24.19
N LEU A 325 -1.82 -9.81 23.62
CA LEU A 325 -0.52 -10.23 24.16
C LEU A 325 -0.07 -9.44 25.41
N THR A 326 -0.74 -8.33 25.76
CA THR A 326 -0.44 -7.57 27.00
C THR A 326 -0.44 -8.44 28.25
N VAL A 327 -1.14 -9.56 28.24
CA VAL A 327 -1.09 -10.58 29.32
C VAL A 327 0.32 -11.19 29.47
N LEU A 328 1.11 -11.22 28.38
CA LEU A 328 2.47 -11.78 28.34
C LEU A 328 3.57 -10.74 28.59
N LYS A 329 3.22 -9.49 28.93
CA LYS A 329 4.07 -8.33 29.26
C LYS A 329 5.50 -8.33 28.68
N ASP A 330 6.39 -9.16 29.25
CA ASP A 330 7.83 -9.18 28.91
C ASP A 330 8.14 -9.86 27.57
N TYR A 331 7.22 -10.68 27.04
CA TYR A 331 7.40 -11.46 25.82
C TYR A 331 6.58 -10.95 24.63
N GLU A 332 5.84 -9.86 24.79
CA GLU A 332 4.93 -9.31 23.77
C GLU A 332 5.63 -9.14 22.41
N MET A 333 6.77 -8.45 22.39
CA MET A 333 7.53 -8.15 21.17
C MET A 333 8.11 -9.43 20.54
N MET A 334 8.54 -10.39 21.35
CA MET A 334 9.07 -11.67 20.87
C MET A 334 7.97 -12.53 20.23
N VAL A 335 6.82 -12.62 20.89
CA VAL A 335 5.66 -13.37 20.38
C VAL A 335 5.12 -12.70 19.13
N PHE A 336 5.02 -11.36 19.10
CA PHE A 336 4.63 -10.62 17.90
C PHE A 336 5.55 -10.93 16.72
N GLY A 337 6.88 -10.86 16.92
CA GLY A 337 7.86 -11.21 15.89
C GLY A 337 7.75 -12.68 15.45
N ALA A 338 7.57 -13.61 16.39
CA ALA A 338 7.40 -15.03 16.07
C ALA A 338 6.13 -15.30 15.25
N VAL A 339 5.01 -14.66 15.60
CA VAL A 339 3.75 -14.75 14.85
C VAL A 339 3.92 -14.21 13.43
N LEU A 340 4.65 -13.10 13.26
CA LEU A 340 4.95 -12.54 11.93
C LEU A 340 5.76 -13.51 11.08
N VAL A 341 6.85 -14.07 11.63
CA VAL A 341 7.69 -15.03 10.91
C VAL A 341 6.89 -16.29 10.57
N ALA A 342 6.17 -16.86 11.53
CA ALA A 342 5.32 -18.01 11.30
C ALA A 342 4.30 -17.76 10.16
N THR A 343 3.67 -16.58 10.16
CA THR A 343 2.69 -16.23 9.13
C THR A 343 3.33 -16.10 7.76
N MET A 344 4.49 -15.49 7.65
CA MET A 344 5.22 -15.38 6.38
C MET A 344 5.62 -16.76 5.83
N VAL A 345 5.99 -17.70 6.71
CA VAL A 345 6.36 -19.07 6.32
C VAL A 345 5.15 -19.89 5.91
N PHE A 346 4.06 -19.84 6.70
CA PHE A 346 2.88 -20.69 6.46
C PHE A 346 1.87 -20.08 5.48
N PHE A 347 1.82 -18.74 5.36
CA PHE A 347 0.88 -18.03 4.51
C PHE A 347 1.57 -17.04 3.56
N PRO A 348 2.45 -17.49 2.64
CA PRO A 348 3.27 -16.61 1.80
C PRO A 348 2.45 -15.69 0.87
N ARG A 349 1.18 -16.01 0.65
CA ARG A 349 0.22 -15.19 -0.14
C ARG A 349 -0.74 -14.36 0.72
N GLY A 350 -0.57 -14.37 2.03
CA GLY A 350 -1.47 -13.76 3.01
C GLY A 350 -2.62 -14.69 3.45
N ILE A 351 -3.26 -14.31 4.56
CA ILE A 351 -4.31 -15.15 5.19
C ILE A 351 -5.54 -15.25 4.31
N VAL A 352 -6.09 -14.13 3.84
CA VAL A 352 -7.37 -14.08 3.14
C VAL A 352 -7.35 -14.84 1.82
N PRO A 353 -6.36 -14.65 0.91
CA PRO A 353 -6.29 -15.41 -0.32
C PRO A 353 -6.11 -16.93 -0.07
N THR A 354 -5.38 -17.29 0.97
CA THR A 354 -5.16 -18.70 1.33
C THR A 354 -6.45 -19.36 1.83
N LEU A 355 -7.21 -18.69 2.71
CA LEU A 355 -8.48 -19.19 3.21
C LEU A 355 -9.54 -19.34 2.10
N VAL A 356 -9.61 -18.37 1.19
CA VAL A 356 -10.52 -18.44 0.03
C VAL A 356 -10.18 -19.63 -0.85
N ARG A 357 -8.91 -19.88 -1.14
CA ARG A 357 -8.47 -21.05 -1.94
C ARG A 357 -8.76 -22.38 -1.27
N LEU A 358 -8.62 -22.47 0.03
CA LEU A 358 -8.96 -23.69 0.79
C LEU A 358 -10.46 -24.02 0.70
N ARG A 359 -11.32 -22.97 0.69
CA ARG A 359 -12.77 -23.12 0.60
C ARG A 359 -13.26 -23.42 -0.82
N THR A 360 -12.53 -22.99 -1.86
CA THR A 360 -12.92 -23.15 -3.27
C THR A 360 -12.27 -24.36 -3.94
N ARG A 361 -11.44 -25.17 -3.26
CA ARG A 361 -10.98 -26.45 -3.80
C ARG A 361 -12.16 -27.41 -3.88
N PRO A 362 -12.74 -27.67 -5.08
CA PRO A 362 -13.64 -28.79 -5.24
C PRO A 362 -12.82 -30.05 -5.00
N GLY A 363 -13.39 -30.96 -4.20
CA GLY A 363 -12.76 -32.22 -3.87
C GLY A 363 -12.24 -32.92 -5.13
N ARG A 364 -10.94 -33.13 -5.18
CA ARG A 364 -10.25 -33.96 -6.17
C ARG A 364 -10.62 -35.41 -5.89
N GLY A 365 -11.87 -35.75 -6.19
CA GLY A 365 -12.38 -37.11 -6.08
C GLY A 365 -13.37 -37.33 -7.19
N GLN A 366 -12.91 -38.03 -8.22
CA GLN A 366 -13.60 -38.81 -9.24
C GLN A 366 -13.17 -38.41 -10.66
N GLY A 367 -12.33 -39.30 -11.23
CA GLY A 367 -11.98 -39.26 -12.64
C GLY A 367 -10.79 -40.15 -13.01
N ARG A 368 -10.58 -41.28 -12.33
CA ARG A 368 -9.88 -42.42 -12.90
C ARG A 368 -10.90 -43.52 -13.06
N ARG A 369 -11.49 -43.62 -14.24
CA ARG A 369 -11.92 -44.86 -14.86
C ARG A 369 -11.57 -44.79 -16.35
#